data_8fb8024e2ac29fd0c085779e0af30eb0
#
_entry.id   8fb8024e2ac29fd0c085779e0af30eb0
#
_cell.length_a   1.000
_cell.length_b   1.000
_cell.length_c   1.000
_cell.angle_alpha   90.00
_cell.angle_beta   90.00
_cell.angle_gamma   90.00
#
_symmetry.space_group_name_H-M   'P 1'
#
loop_
_entity.id
_entity.type
_entity.pdbx_description
1 polymer ?
#
loop_
_entity_poly.entity_id
_entity_poly.type
_entity_poly.pdbx_seq_one_letter_code
_entity_poly.pdbx_strand_id
1 'polypeptide(L)'
;VTSEEVLESLRGKHEIVGKILEHRGLKKLLGTYIDALPLLINPATGKIHTSFNQTVTATGRLSSSNPNLQNIPIRNEDGKEIRKAFIPEDGCEFFSADYSQIELRIMAHLSGDKNMIEAFREGDDIHAATAAKVYKIAIEDVTREQRSKAKTANFGIIYGISVFGLAERMNVPRQEAKELIDGYFDTYPQIKEYMDK
;
A
#
# COMPACT_ATOMS: atom_id res chain seq x y z
N VAL A 1 2.50 -23.12 -14.41
CA VAL A 1 3.03 -21.87 -13.83
C VAL A 1 2.78 -21.92 -12.33
N THR A 2 3.80 -21.71 -11.51
CA THR A 2 3.74 -21.73 -10.06
C THR A 2 4.02 -20.33 -9.49
N SER A 3 3.37 -19.28 -10.05
CA SER A 3 3.46 -17.94 -9.49
C SER A 3 2.88 -17.88 -8.07
N GLU A 4 3.25 -16.90 -7.30
CA GLU A 4 2.74 -16.70 -5.93
C GLU A 4 1.20 -16.60 -5.92
N GLU A 5 0.64 -15.84 -6.85
CA GLU A 5 -0.81 -15.66 -7.02
C GLU A 5 -1.55 -17.00 -7.25
N VAL A 6 -1.01 -17.85 -8.16
CA VAL A 6 -1.60 -19.17 -8.40
C VAL A 6 -1.49 -20.07 -7.16
N LEU A 7 -0.35 -20.04 -6.46
CA LEU A 7 -0.19 -20.82 -5.24
C LEU A 7 -1.10 -20.31 -4.12
N GLU A 8 -1.27 -18.99 -3.96
CA GLU A 8 -2.21 -18.44 -2.98
C GLU A 8 -3.65 -18.89 -3.25
N SER A 9 -4.10 -18.93 -4.50
CA SER A 9 -5.43 -19.44 -4.86
C SER A 9 -5.63 -20.93 -4.54
N LEU A 10 -4.54 -21.65 -4.38
CA LEU A 10 -4.52 -23.10 -4.06
C LEU A 10 -4.21 -23.38 -2.57
N ARG A 11 -3.97 -22.37 -1.74
CA ARG A 11 -3.52 -22.52 -0.34
C ARG A 11 -4.37 -23.50 0.47
N GLY A 12 -5.68 -23.52 0.27
CA GLY A 12 -6.61 -24.43 0.95
C GLY A 12 -6.74 -25.84 0.34
N LYS A 13 -6.07 -26.10 -0.79
CA LYS A 13 -6.22 -27.37 -1.51
C LYS A 13 -5.30 -28.48 -0.99
N HIS A 14 -4.11 -28.13 -0.54
CA HIS A 14 -3.14 -29.11 -0.02
C HIS A 14 -2.09 -28.41 0.85
N GLU A 15 -1.68 -29.07 1.93
CA GLU A 15 -0.69 -28.55 2.90
C GLU A 15 0.63 -28.10 2.22
N ILE A 16 1.09 -28.81 1.21
CA ILE A 16 2.33 -28.52 0.48
C ILE A 16 2.36 -27.11 -0.11
N VAL A 17 1.19 -26.56 -0.47
CA VAL A 17 1.11 -25.20 -1.04
C VAL A 17 1.56 -24.16 -0.04
N GLY A 18 1.08 -24.27 1.21
CA GLY A 18 1.52 -23.38 2.30
C GLY A 18 3.02 -23.48 2.56
N LYS A 19 3.56 -24.71 2.58
CA LYS A 19 4.99 -24.96 2.77
C LYS A 19 5.86 -24.37 1.65
N ILE A 20 5.40 -24.46 0.40
CA ILE A 20 6.12 -23.86 -0.74
C ILE A 20 6.13 -22.33 -0.63
N LEU A 21 5.00 -21.72 -0.30
CA LEU A 21 4.90 -20.26 -0.12
C LEU A 21 5.81 -19.77 1.00
N GLU A 22 5.77 -20.43 2.17
CA GLU A 22 6.63 -20.14 3.31
C GLU A 22 8.11 -20.24 2.94
N HIS A 23 8.51 -21.38 2.36
CA HIS A 23 9.89 -21.61 1.92
C HIS A 23 10.38 -20.55 0.94
N ARG A 24 9.54 -20.15 -0.03
CA ARG A 24 9.88 -19.10 -1.01
C ARG A 24 10.05 -17.75 -0.34
N GLY A 25 9.16 -17.41 0.60
CA GLY A 25 9.26 -16.18 1.38
C GLY A 25 10.57 -16.10 2.16
N LEU A 26 10.88 -17.12 2.93
CA LEU A 26 12.13 -17.21 3.71
C LEU A 26 13.37 -17.20 2.82
N LYS A 27 13.38 -17.96 1.72
CA LYS A 27 14.49 -17.98 0.78
C LYS A 27 14.74 -16.63 0.13
N LYS A 28 13.66 -15.88 -0.20
CA LYS A 28 13.77 -14.52 -0.71
C LYS A 28 14.39 -13.57 0.31
N LEU A 29 13.95 -13.63 1.58
CA LEU A 29 14.50 -12.82 2.66
C LEU A 29 15.98 -13.13 2.88
N LEU A 30 16.33 -14.41 2.94
CA LEU A 30 17.72 -14.86 3.11
C LEU A 30 18.61 -14.33 1.98
N GLY A 31 18.28 -14.63 0.73
CA GLY A 31 19.14 -14.28 -0.41
C GLY A 31 19.20 -12.79 -0.72
N THR A 32 18.07 -12.05 -0.51
CA THR A 32 18.02 -10.64 -0.87
C THR A 32 18.59 -9.72 0.22
N TYR A 33 18.40 -10.08 1.49
CA TYR A 33 18.76 -9.20 2.59
C TYR A 33 19.86 -9.78 3.48
N ILE A 34 19.72 -11.01 3.96
CA ILE A 34 20.64 -11.55 4.96
C ILE A 34 22.01 -11.87 4.36
N ASP A 35 22.03 -12.53 3.21
CA ASP A 35 23.28 -12.92 2.55
C ASP A 35 23.88 -11.76 1.74
N ALA A 36 23.04 -10.98 1.05
CA ALA A 36 23.50 -9.98 0.08
C ALA A 36 23.92 -8.65 0.72
N LEU A 37 23.14 -8.12 1.67
CA LEU A 37 23.41 -6.77 2.21
C LEU A 37 24.74 -6.63 2.93
N PRO A 38 25.21 -7.59 3.76
CA PRO A 38 26.52 -7.48 4.41
C PRO A 38 27.69 -7.36 3.42
N LEU A 39 27.55 -7.97 2.23
CA LEU A 39 28.58 -7.91 1.18
C LEU A 39 28.65 -6.53 0.50
N LEU A 40 27.64 -5.70 0.69
CA LEU A 40 27.55 -4.35 0.12
C LEU A 40 27.99 -3.26 1.10
N ILE A 41 28.45 -3.62 2.28
CA ILE A 41 29.01 -2.68 3.24
C ILE A 41 30.31 -2.12 2.66
N ASN A 42 30.37 -0.81 2.46
CA ASN A 42 31.59 -0.15 2.00
C ASN A 42 32.63 -0.15 3.12
N PRO A 43 33.81 -0.75 2.92
CA PRO A 43 34.84 -0.89 3.95
C PRO A 43 35.40 0.45 4.43
N ALA A 44 35.33 1.50 3.62
CA ALA A 44 35.82 2.83 3.99
C ALA A 44 34.83 3.61 4.86
N THR A 45 33.53 3.34 4.74
CA THR A 45 32.49 4.07 5.50
C THR A 45 31.78 3.22 6.56
N GLY A 46 31.89 1.90 6.48
CA GLY A 46 31.10 0.97 7.30
C GLY A 46 29.59 0.98 7.00
N LYS A 47 29.16 1.59 5.90
CA LYS A 47 27.76 1.82 5.56
C LYS A 47 27.39 1.17 4.23
N ILE A 48 26.09 0.93 4.05
CA ILE A 48 25.51 0.54 2.77
C ILE A 48 25.04 1.82 2.06
N HIS A 49 25.43 1.99 0.80
CA HIS A 49 25.08 3.13 -0.03
C HIS A 49 24.24 2.68 -1.22
N THR A 50 22.99 3.11 -1.27
CA THR A 50 22.11 2.90 -2.42
C THR A 50 22.24 4.03 -3.43
N SER A 51 21.85 3.76 -4.66
CA SER A 51 21.66 4.78 -5.70
C SER A 51 20.17 5.07 -5.86
N PHE A 52 19.77 6.34 -5.75
CA PHE A 52 18.42 6.78 -6.06
C PHE A 52 18.34 7.30 -7.49
N ASN A 53 17.43 6.72 -8.28
CA ASN A 53 17.24 7.06 -9.69
C ASN A 53 15.96 7.89 -9.85
N GLN A 54 16.07 9.06 -10.47
CA GLN A 54 14.95 10.01 -10.63
C GLN A 54 14.15 9.80 -11.92
N THR A 55 14.69 9.07 -12.90
CA THR A 55 14.15 9.01 -14.26
C THR A 55 13.73 7.61 -14.71
N VAL A 56 13.77 6.63 -13.83
CA VAL A 56 13.50 5.21 -14.18
C VAL A 56 12.02 4.88 -14.17
N THR A 57 11.25 5.46 -13.24
CA THR A 57 9.83 5.15 -13.11
C THR A 57 8.98 6.07 -14.00
N ALA A 58 7.99 5.51 -14.67
CA ALA A 58 7.04 6.29 -15.47
C ALA A 58 6.18 7.25 -14.65
N THR A 59 6.08 7.02 -13.34
CA THR A 59 5.23 7.80 -12.41
C THR A 59 5.95 8.99 -11.77
N GLY A 60 7.23 9.22 -12.08
CA GLY A 60 8.04 10.25 -11.43
C GLY A 60 8.50 9.92 -9.99
N ARG A 61 8.20 8.70 -9.49
CA ARG A 61 8.72 8.24 -8.19
C ARG A 61 10.21 7.90 -8.30
N LEU A 62 10.94 8.04 -7.20
CA LEU A 62 12.30 7.51 -7.11
C LEU A 62 12.29 5.98 -7.18
N SER A 63 13.31 5.41 -7.76
CA SER A 63 13.68 4.01 -7.57
C SER A 63 15.03 3.91 -6.86
N SER A 64 15.26 2.80 -6.18
CA SER A 64 16.49 2.53 -5.44
C SER A 64 17.16 1.28 -6.00
N SER A 65 18.49 1.34 -6.21
CA SER A 65 19.26 0.24 -6.77
C SER A 65 20.66 0.15 -6.14
N ASN A 66 21.22 -1.05 -6.17
CA ASN A 66 22.57 -1.38 -5.72
C ASN A 66 22.89 -0.97 -4.25
N PRO A 67 22.13 -1.43 -3.27
CA PRO A 67 20.94 -2.29 -3.30
C PRO A 67 19.62 -1.51 -3.38
N ASN A 68 18.50 -2.22 -3.68
CA ASN A 68 17.17 -1.64 -3.53
C ASN A 68 16.77 -1.63 -2.04
N LEU A 69 16.83 -0.49 -1.39
CA LEU A 69 16.45 -0.30 0.00
C LEU A 69 14.98 0.14 0.20
N GLN A 70 14.25 0.44 -0.88
CA GLN A 70 12.82 0.81 -0.79
C GLN A 70 11.90 -0.40 -0.56
N ASN A 71 12.37 -1.60 -0.81
CA ASN A 71 11.57 -2.83 -0.73
C ASN A 71 11.87 -3.69 0.50
N ILE A 72 12.55 -3.14 1.52
CA ILE A 72 12.77 -3.84 2.78
C ILE A 72 11.41 -4.15 3.41
N PRO A 73 11.07 -5.43 3.66
CA PRO A 73 9.76 -5.82 4.14
C PRO A 73 9.48 -5.25 5.53
N ILE A 74 8.19 -4.94 5.80
CA ILE A 74 7.72 -4.40 7.08
C ILE A 74 6.44 -5.09 7.57
N ARG A 75 5.74 -5.85 6.70
CA ARG A 75 4.41 -6.36 7.01
C ARG A 75 4.42 -7.63 7.84
N ASN A 76 5.45 -8.45 7.72
CA ASN A 76 5.63 -9.69 8.48
C ASN A 76 6.71 -9.52 9.55
N GLU A 77 6.70 -10.40 10.55
CA GLU A 77 7.64 -10.33 11.67
C GLU A 77 9.10 -10.52 11.20
N ASP A 78 9.37 -11.47 10.28
CA ASP A 78 10.71 -11.70 9.74
C ASP A 78 11.27 -10.45 9.05
N GLY A 79 10.42 -9.73 8.31
CA GLY A 79 10.81 -8.46 7.69
C GLY A 79 11.11 -7.37 8.70
N LYS A 80 10.38 -7.31 9.79
CA LYS A 80 10.66 -6.38 10.88
C LYS A 80 12.00 -6.69 11.56
N GLU A 81 12.34 -7.97 11.73
CA GLU A 81 13.65 -8.37 12.28
C GLU A 81 14.79 -7.91 11.35
N ILE A 82 14.67 -8.03 10.04
CA ILE A 82 15.66 -7.51 9.09
C ILE A 82 15.88 -6.00 9.27
N ARG A 83 14.81 -5.24 9.52
CA ARG A 83 14.92 -3.78 9.74
C ARG A 83 15.74 -3.42 10.96
N LYS A 84 15.78 -4.25 12.00
CA LYS A 84 16.60 -4.02 13.20
C LYS A 84 18.11 -4.05 12.94
N ALA A 85 18.54 -4.67 11.84
CA ALA A 85 19.95 -4.68 11.43
C ALA A 85 20.42 -3.31 10.89
N PHE A 86 19.50 -2.41 10.53
CA PHE A 86 19.82 -1.04 10.12
C PHE A 86 19.88 -0.17 11.37
N ILE A 87 21.06 0.27 11.71
CA ILE A 87 21.33 1.11 12.88
C ILE A 87 21.84 2.48 12.44
N PRO A 88 21.55 3.54 13.19
CA PRO A 88 22.13 4.86 12.93
C PRO A 88 23.63 4.86 13.31
N GLU A 89 24.35 5.88 12.88
CA GLU A 89 25.70 6.15 13.32
C GLU A 89 25.70 6.55 14.81
N ASP A 90 26.82 6.33 15.49
CA ASP A 90 26.96 6.67 16.91
C ASP A 90 26.64 8.17 17.16
N GLY A 91 25.79 8.41 18.14
CA GLY A 91 25.30 9.75 18.46
C GLY A 91 24.20 10.26 17.52
N CYS A 92 23.71 9.46 16.56
CA CYS A 92 22.62 9.79 15.66
C CYS A 92 21.37 8.92 15.95
N GLU A 93 20.23 9.39 15.47
CA GLU A 93 18.97 8.65 15.50
C GLU A 93 18.34 8.62 14.11
N PHE A 94 17.60 7.54 13.81
CA PHE A 94 16.76 7.52 12.61
C PHE A 94 15.51 8.37 12.85
N PHE A 95 15.27 9.29 11.92
CA PHE A 95 14.03 10.04 11.83
C PHE A 95 13.26 9.59 10.58
N SER A 96 12.00 9.22 10.74
CA SER A 96 11.12 8.89 9.61
C SER A 96 9.85 9.72 9.69
N ALA A 97 9.53 10.41 8.60
CA ALA A 97 8.30 11.16 8.44
C ALA A 97 7.67 10.82 7.09
N ASP A 98 6.36 10.64 7.09
CA ASP A 98 5.57 10.39 5.88
C ASP A 98 4.37 11.32 5.84
N TYR A 99 3.98 11.73 4.63
CA TYR A 99 2.77 12.54 4.45
C TYR A 99 1.52 11.70 4.68
N SER A 100 0.65 12.15 5.58
CA SER A 100 -0.63 11.49 5.80
C SER A 100 -1.55 11.67 4.60
N GLN A 101 -1.86 10.56 3.91
CA GLN A 101 -2.85 10.49 2.83
C GLN A 101 -2.60 11.49 1.68
N ILE A 102 -1.33 11.76 1.32
CA ILE A 102 -0.98 12.84 0.39
C ILE A 102 -1.66 12.70 -0.97
N GLU A 103 -1.78 11.47 -1.50
CA GLU A 103 -2.39 11.22 -2.80
C GLU A 103 -3.88 11.59 -2.81
N LEU A 104 -4.61 11.26 -1.74
CA LEU A 104 -6.01 11.64 -1.58
C LEU A 104 -6.18 13.16 -1.37
N ARG A 105 -5.26 13.81 -0.67
CA ARG A 105 -5.25 15.27 -0.49
C ARG A 105 -5.00 15.98 -1.82
N ILE A 106 -4.09 15.47 -2.63
CA ILE A 106 -3.83 16.00 -3.98
C ILE A 106 -5.07 15.79 -4.87
N MET A 107 -5.69 14.61 -4.82
CA MET A 107 -6.92 14.34 -5.56
C MET A 107 -8.05 15.28 -5.13
N ALA A 108 -8.24 15.49 -3.84
CA ALA A 108 -9.23 16.45 -3.32
C ALA A 108 -8.99 17.87 -3.86
N HIS A 109 -7.72 18.31 -3.87
CA HIS A 109 -7.36 19.62 -4.38
C HIS A 109 -7.58 19.75 -5.90
N LEU A 110 -7.10 18.80 -6.69
CA LEU A 110 -7.17 18.84 -8.14
C LEU A 110 -8.60 18.68 -8.66
N SER A 111 -9.42 17.83 -8.04
CA SER A 111 -10.82 17.65 -8.40
C SER A 111 -11.71 18.79 -7.89
N GLY A 112 -11.28 19.50 -6.85
CA GLY A 112 -12.11 20.48 -6.15
C GLY A 112 -13.30 19.86 -5.40
N ASP A 113 -13.25 18.55 -5.10
CA ASP A 113 -14.35 17.85 -4.45
C ASP A 113 -14.57 18.39 -3.03
N LYS A 114 -15.71 19.03 -2.82
CA LYS A 114 -16.03 19.72 -1.57
C LYS A 114 -16.14 18.76 -0.39
N ASN A 115 -16.72 17.58 -0.60
CA ASN A 115 -16.92 16.61 0.47
C ASN A 115 -15.58 16.03 0.95
N MET A 116 -14.65 15.77 0.02
CA MET A 116 -13.33 15.26 0.39
C MET A 116 -12.46 16.35 1.01
N ILE A 117 -12.53 17.59 0.50
CA ILE A 117 -11.82 18.73 1.09
C ILE A 117 -12.29 18.98 2.53
N GLU A 118 -13.61 18.94 2.77
CA GLU A 118 -14.19 19.16 4.09
C GLU A 118 -13.73 18.09 5.08
N ALA A 119 -13.83 16.80 4.72
CA ALA A 119 -13.36 15.71 5.56
C ALA A 119 -11.88 15.88 5.97
N PHE A 120 -11.01 16.34 5.06
CA PHE A 120 -9.63 16.64 5.40
C PHE A 120 -9.45 17.88 6.30
N ARG A 121 -10.32 18.89 6.19
CA ARG A 121 -10.26 20.10 7.05
C ARG A 121 -10.73 19.82 8.46
N GLU A 122 -11.73 18.98 8.61
CA GLU A 122 -12.25 18.55 9.93
C GLU A 122 -11.28 17.62 10.65
N GLY A 123 -10.26 17.11 9.95
CA GLY A 123 -9.26 16.20 10.52
C GLY A 123 -9.76 14.76 10.65
N ASP A 124 -10.83 14.43 9.97
CA ASP A 124 -11.41 13.10 9.98
C ASP A 124 -10.48 12.04 9.38
N ASP A 125 -10.66 10.81 9.84
CA ASP A 125 -10.12 9.66 9.14
C ASP A 125 -10.86 9.51 7.80
N ILE A 126 -10.23 9.92 6.70
CA ILE A 126 -10.83 9.93 5.36
C ILE A 126 -11.40 8.56 4.96
N HIS A 127 -10.85 7.45 5.45
CA HIS A 127 -11.35 6.12 5.14
C HIS A 127 -12.62 5.82 5.95
N ALA A 128 -12.69 6.27 7.19
CA ALA A 128 -13.89 6.18 8.00
C ALA A 128 -14.97 7.12 7.46
N ALA A 129 -14.64 8.35 7.11
CA ALA A 129 -15.56 9.31 6.50
C ALA A 129 -16.14 8.80 5.18
N THR A 130 -15.30 8.20 4.31
CA THR A 130 -15.78 7.55 3.07
C THR A 130 -16.71 6.39 3.38
N ALA A 131 -16.34 5.51 4.33
CA ALA A 131 -17.19 4.39 4.72
C ALA A 131 -18.55 4.87 5.26
N ALA A 132 -18.56 5.84 6.16
CA ALA A 132 -19.79 6.41 6.73
C ALA A 132 -20.74 6.90 5.63
N LYS A 133 -20.22 7.64 4.66
CA LYS A 133 -21.01 8.18 3.55
C LYS A 133 -21.49 7.08 2.58
N VAL A 134 -20.63 6.15 2.19
CA VAL A 134 -20.97 5.06 1.26
C VAL A 134 -21.99 4.09 1.87
N TYR A 135 -21.79 3.71 3.13
CA TYR A 135 -22.70 2.80 3.86
C TYR A 135 -23.90 3.53 4.50
N LYS A 136 -23.94 4.88 4.44
CA LYS A 136 -24.99 5.73 5.00
C LYS A 136 -25.23 5.50 6.50
N ILE A 137 -24.15 5.44 7.25
CA ILE A 137 -24.11 5.28 8.71
C ILE A 137 -23.33 6.43 9.35
N ALA A 138 -23.45 6.59 10.66
CA ALA A 138 -22.64 7.56 11.39
C ALA A 138 -21.16 7.13 11.42
N ILE A 139 -20.23 8.08 11.49
CA ILE A 139 -18.79 7.78 11.41
C ILE A 139 -18.32 6.93 12.60
N GLU A 140 -18.91 7.13 13.76
CA GLU A 140 -18.69 6.36 14.98
C GLU A 140 -19.15 4.90 14.90
N ASP A 141 -20.09 4.59 13.99
CA ASP A 141 -20.62 3.25 13.76
C ASP A 141 -19.82 2.47 12.69
N VAL A 142 -18.83 3.10 12.08
CA VAL A 142 -18.00 2.47 11.04
C VAL A 142 -17.15 1.36 11.63
N THR A 143 -17.38 0.13 11.18
CA THR A 143 -16.57 -1.02 11.60
C THR A 143 -15.17 -0.99 11.00
N ARG A 144 -14.22 -1.73 11.61
CA ARG A 144 -12.87 -1.88 11.06
C ARG A 144 -12.86 -2.49 9.66
N GLU A 145 -13.79 -3.40 9.39
CA GLU A 145 -13.93 -4.02 8.07
C GLU A 145 -14.39 -3.01 7.02
N GLN A 146 -15.45 -2.25 7.30
CA GLN A 146 -15.96 -1.20 6.42
C GLN A 146 -14.90 -0.13 6.15
N ARG A 147 -14.18 0.30 7.17
CA ARG A 147 -13.05 1.23 7.02
C ARG A 147 -11.94 0.65 6.14
N SER A 148 -11.61 -0.64 6.28
CA SER A 148 -10.62 -1.32 5.47
C SER A 148 -11.05 -1.44 4.00
N LYS A 149 -12.32 -1.75 3.76
CA LYS A 149 -12.93 -1.77 2.43
C LYS A 149 -12.88 -0.39 1.79
N ALA A 150 -13.28 0.65 2.50
CA ALA A 150 -13.20 2.04 2.04
C ALA A 150 -11.76 2.48 1.76
N LYS A 151 -10.78 2.08 2.59
CA LYS A 151 -9.37 2.32 2.32
C LYS A 151 -8.92 1.70 1.00
N THR A 152 -9.30 0.47 0.74
CA THR A 152 -8.95 -0.23 -0.51
C THR A 152 -9.62 0.43 -1.71
N ALA A 153 -10.87 0.86 -1.57
CA ALA A 153 -11.60 1.60 -2.60
C ALA A 153 -10.98 2.98 -2.86
N ASN A 154 -10.71 3.78 -1.82
CA ASN A 154 -10.14 5.11 -1.95
C ASN A 154 -8.85 5.10 -2.80
N PHE A 155 -7.92 4.20 -2.50
CA PHE A 155 -6.70 4.08 -3.29
C PHE A 155 -6.92 3.39 -4.64
N GLY A 156 -7.72 2.33 -4.68
CA GLY A 156 -7.98 1.62 -5.91
C GLY A 156 -8.63 2.50 -6.98
N ILE A 157 -9.65 3.28 -6.60
CA ILE A 157 -10.42 4.11 -7.52
C ILE A 157 -9.57 5.22 -8.12
N ILE A 158 -8.78 5.94 -7.32
CA ILE A 158 -7.91 7.00 -7.86
C ILE A 158 -6.83 6.49 -8.82
N TYR A 159 -6.49 5.19 -8.73
CA TYR A 159 -5.60 4.50 -9.68
C TYR A 159 -6.35 3.77 -10.80
N GLY A 160 -7.65 3.99 -10.95
CA GLY A 160 -8.44 3.46 -12.05
C GLY A 160 -8.78 1.97 -11.93
N ILE A 161 -8.91 1.43 -10.72
CA ILE A 161 -9.27 0.02 -10.51
C ILE A 161 -10.64 -0.28 -11.10
N SER A 162 -10.75 -1.38 -11.83
CA SER A 162 -12.05 -1.88 -12.31
C SER A 162 -12.86 -2.54 -11.19
N VAL A 163 -14.18 -2.68 -11.41
CA VAL A 163 -15.07 -3.45 -10.52
C VAL A 163 -14.54 -4.87 -10.29
N PHE A 164 -14.02 -5.50 -11.35
CA PHE A 164 -13.43 -6.83 -11.25
C PHE A 164 -12.19 -6.83 -10.35
N GLY A 165 -11.24 -5.92 -10.60
CA GLY A 165 -10.02 -5.82 -9.81
C GLY A 165 -10.28 -5.48 -8.33
N LEU A 166 -11.29 -4.63 -8.04
CA LEU A 166 -11.68 -4.32 -6.67
C LEU A 166 -12.31 -5.52 -5.98
N ALA A 167 -13.20 -6.25 -6.67
CA ALA A 167 -13.83 -7.46 -6.14
C ALA A 167 -12.79 -8.53 -5.76
N GLU A 168 -11.82 -8.79 -6.62
CA GLU A 168 -10.73 -9.73 -6.34
C GLU A 168 -9.86 -9.26 -5.16
N ARG A 169 -9.47 -7.98 -5.16
CA ARG A 169 -8.60 -7.42 -4.12
C ARG A 169 -9.23 -7.44 -2.74
N MET A 170 -10.54 -7.30 -2.66
CA MET A 170 -11.30 -7.30 -1.40
C MET A 170 -11.88 -8.66 -1.06
N ASN A 171 -11.79 -9.63 -1.98
CA ASN A 171 -12.42 -10.95 -1.87
C ASN A 171 -13.94 -10.85 -1.58
N VAL A 172 -14.63 -10.04 -2.36
CA VAL A 172 -16.08 -9.79 -2.25
C VAL A 172 -16.77 -10.07 -3.61
N PRO A 173 -18.10 -10.27 -3.62
CA PRO A 173 -18.87 -10.36 -4.86
C PRO A 173 -18.70 -9.10 -5.72
N ARG A 174 -18.73 -9.26 -7.06
CA ARG A 174 -18.64 -8.12 -8.00
C ARG A 174 -19.72 -7.08 -7.77
N GLN A 175 -20.90 -7.51 -7.35
CA GLN A 175 -22.01 -6.60 -7.05
C GLN A 175 -21.64 -5.66 -5.90
N GLU A 176 -21.07 -6.18 -4.81
CA GLU A 176 -20.62 -5.36 -3.67
C GLU A 176 -19.51 -4.39 -4.07
N ALA A 177 -18.54 -4.84 -4.87
CA ALA A 177 -17.48 -3.96 -5.38
C ALA A 177 -18.04 -2.83 -6.26
N LYS A 178 -19.06 -3.14 -7.09
CA LYS A 178 -19.74 -2.14 -7.91
C LYS A 178 -20.47 -1.12 -7.06
N GLU A 179 -21.24 -1.56 -6.07
CA GLU A 179 -21.95 -0.68 -5.14
C GLU A 179 -21.00 0.25 -4.37
N LEU A 180 -19.82 -0.26 -4.02
CA LEU A 180 -18.80 0.54 -3.36
C LEU A 180 -18.21 1.61 -4.28
N ILE A 181 -17.95 1.29 -5.55
CA ILE A 181 -17.46 2.27 -6.54
C ILE A 181 -18.53 3.31 -6.85
N ASP A 182 -19.77 2.88 -7.09
CA ASP A 182 -20.88 3.78 -7.37
C ASP A 182 -21.10 4.73 -6.17
N GLY A 183 -21.19 4.19 -4.96
CA GLY A 183 -21.33 4.98 -3.73
C GLY A 183 -20.16 5.93 -3.47
N TYR A 184 -18.94 5.55 -3.86
CA TYR A 184 -17.80 6.45 -3.81
C TYR A 184 -17.96 7.65 -4.73
N PHE A 185 -18.34 7.44 -5.98
CA PHE A 185 -18.54 8.53 -6.94
C PHE A 185 -19.81 9.36 -6.66
N ASP A 186 -20.84 8.77 -6.06
CA ASP A 186 -21.99 9.51 -5.55
C ASP A 186 -21.58 10.43 -4.37
N THR A 187 -20.64 9.98 -3.55
CA THR A 187 -20.09 10.75 -2.43
C THR A 187 -19.14 11.85 -2.90
N TYR A 188 -18.32 11.56 -3.91
CA TYR A 188 -17.27 12.44 -4.44
C TYR A 188 -17.44 12.68 -5.95
N PRO A 189 -18.51 13.37 -6.37
CA PRO A 189 -18.83 13.50 -7.79
C PRO A 189 -17.81 14.28 -8.60
N GLN A 190 -17.11 15.25 -7.99
CA GLN A 190 -16.09 16.02 -8.69
C GLN A 190 -14.83 15.19 -8.96
N ILE A 191 -14.55 14.15 -8.16
CA ILE A 191 -13.46 13.21 -8.44
C ILE A 191 -13.77 12.45 -9.74
N LYS A 192 -14.99 11.95 -9.89
CA LYS A 192 -15.39 11.28 -11.13
C LYS A 192 -15.24 12.20 -12.34
N GLU A 193 -15.77 13.42 -12.25
CA GLU A 193 -15.65 14.41 -13.32
C GLU A 193 -14.20 14.74 -13.68
N TYR A 194 -13.31 14.82 -12.68
CA TYR A 194 -11.88 15.07 -12.87
C TYR A 194 -11.18 13.89 -13.56
N MET A 195 -11.53 12.65 -13.20
CA MET A 195 -10.94 11.44 -13.79
C MET A 195 -11.42 11.17 -15.21
N ASP A 196 -12.62 11.63 -15.59
CA ASP A 196 -13.20 11.44 -16.91
C ASP A 196 -12.67 12.50 -17.93
N LYS A 197 -11.94 13.52 -17.50
CA LYS A 197 -11.28 14.56 -18.34
C LYS A 197 -9.95 14.09 -18.91
#